data_4fb46b5f61d0c1b2befddef39a596971
#
_entry.id   4fb46b5f61d0c1b2befddef39a596971
#
_cell.length_a   1.000
_cell.length_b   1.000
_cell.length_c   1.000
_cell.angle_alpha   90.00
_cell.angle_beta   90.00
_cell.angle_gamma   90.00
#
_symmetry.space_group_name_H-M   'P 1'
#
loop_
_entity.id
_entity.type
_entity.pdbx_description
1 polymer ?
#
loop_
_entity_poly.entity_id
_entity_poly.type
_entity_poly.pdbx_seq_one_letter_code
_entity_poly.pdbx_strand_id
1 'polypeptide(L)'
;MQVFGLPAHVIRSAGRASRLLDAKTPNIAAAGRRDALARWRGARRAGLTAAQAAAAVGVPRATLYRWEKAPAPKSRRPHRVRPKNWSPALRAEVERLRLDFPMWGKEKLGPILRSQGFTVSNATVGRIIKGLIARGRVPRVTDLIRKVARRTQPKKRPHAIRKPSDVTFEKPGDVIQIDTVSVTLAPNLSVKHFDAYDVHAKWTVAKPYRHATASNAADFLDKVTAEMPWPIKAIQIDGGSEFMAEFEEACAARAIPLYVLPPRSPKLNGAVERCNGAWRYEFYAVQDLPGDIHKIAEHVDAFQHLYNHFRPHGALDGMTPNQYLQICRAKQSPQSHMC
;
A
#
# COMPACT_ATOMS: atom_id res chain seq x y z
N MET A 1 -18.43 -0.23 -11.44
CA MET A 1 -19.89 -0.14 -11.48
C MET A 1 -20.35 -0.63 -12.86
N GLN A 2 -20.88 -1.86 -12.95
CA GLN A 2 -21.42 -2.38 -14.21
C GLN A 2 -22.77 -1.72 -14.47
N VAL A 3 -22.88 -0.99 -15.57
CA VAL A 3 -24.16 -0.51 -16.07
C VAL A 3 -24.72 -1.63 -16.94
N PHE A 4 -25.60 -2.44 -16.37
CA PHE A 4 -26.24 -3.55 -17.06
C PHE A 4 -26.87 -3.09 -18.39
N GLY A 5 -26.55 -3.76 -19.47
CA GLY A 5 -27.15 -3.58 -20.80
C GLY A 5 -26.43 -2.62 -21.76
N LEU A 6 -25.26 -2.10 -21.43
CA LEU A 6 -24.46 -1.28 -22.35
C LEU A 6 -23.07 -1.89 -22.59
N PRO A 7 -22.60 -1.98 -23.84
CA PRO A 7 -21.24 -2.40 -24.16
C PRO A 7 -20.19 -1.49 -23.51
N ALA A 8 -19.05 -2.05 -23.12
CA ALA A 8 -18.00 -1.33 -22.40
C ALA A 8 -17.43 -0.09 -23.14
N HIS A 9 -17.42 -0.10 -24.48
CA HIS A 9 -17.00 1.04 -25.29
C HIS A 9 -18.00 2.20 -25.23
N VAL A 10 -19.30 1.92 -25.14
CA VAL A 10 -20.36 2.92 -25.00
C VAL A 10 -20.27 3.58 -23.63
N ILE A 11 -20.01 2.80 -22.59
CA ILE A 11 -19.79 3.33 -21.22
C ILE A 11 -18.58 4.26 -21.18
N ARG A 12 -17.48 3.88 -21.85
CA ARG A 12 -16.26 4.70 -21.89
C ARG A 12 -16.43 6.00 -22.68
N SER A 13 -17.14 5.95 -23.81
CA SER A 13 -17.41 7.15 -24.61
C SER A 13 -18.39 8.10 -23.90
N ALA A 14 -19.42 7.55 -23.24
CA ALA A 14 -20.35 8.32 -22.42
C ALA A 14 -19.66 8.99 -21.21
N GLY A 15 -18.72 8.30 -20.56
CA GLY A 15 -17.93 8.85 -19.48
C GLY A 15 -16.98 9.98 -19.90
N ARG A 16 -16.48 9.96 -21.16
CA ARG A 16 -15.72 11.06 -21.76
C ARG A 16 -16.61 12.26 -22.10
N ALA A 17 -17.74 12.02 -22.78
CA ALA A 17 -18.69 13.07 -23.14
C ALA A 17 -19.28 13.76 -21.90
N SER A 18 -19.54 12.99 -20.82
CA SER A 18 -20.06 13.51 -19.55
C SER A 18 -19.07 14.42 -18.82
N ARG A 19 -17.76 14.14 -18.91
CA ARG A 19 -16.71 15.02 -18.35
C ARG A 19 -16.55 16.34 -19.11
N LEU A 20 -16.88 16.36 -20.40
CA LEU A 20 -16.80 17.54 -21.25
C LEU A 20 -18.03 18.48 -21.08
N LEU A 21 -19.13 18.00 -20.49
CA LEU A 21 -20.39 18.72 -20.39
C LEU A 21 -20.60 19.42 -19.03
N ASP A 22 -19.61 19.47 -18.17
CA ASP A 22 -19.63 20.20 -16.87
C ASP A 22 -20.87 19.95 -15.98
N ALA A 23 -21.47 18.76 -16.08
CA ALA A 23 -22.66 18.40 -15.33
C ALA A 23 -22.28 17.96 -13.89
N LYS A 24 -22.79 18.64 -12.88
CA LYS A 24 -22.58 18.41 -11.43
C LYS A 24 -22.77 16.96 -10.96
N THR A 25 -23.49 16.13 -11.69
CA THR A 25 -23.61 14.67 -11.51
C THR A 25 -24.00 14.02 -12.84
N PRO A 26 -23.06 13.59 -13.67
CA PRO A 26 -23.37 12.99 -14.94
C PRO A 26 -24.12 11.67 -14.76
N ASN A 27 -25.33 11.57 -15.30
CA ASN A 27 -26.02 10.30 -15.42
C ASN A 27 -25.39 9.53 -16.58
N ILE A 28 -24.36 8.73 -16.28
CA ILE A 28 -23.58 7.95 -17.26
C ILE A 28 -24.50 7.07 -18.11
N ALA A 29 -25.58 6.52 -17.52
CA ALA A 29 -26.55 5.70 -18.27
C ALA A 29 -27.37 6.53 -19.27
N ALA A 30 -27.75 7.75 -18.93
CA ALA A 30 -28.47 8.66 -19.84
C ALA A 30 -27.55 9.16 -20.97
N ALA A 31 -26.31 9.47 -20.67
CA ALA A 31 -25.32 9.89 -21.65
C ALA A 31 -25.02 8.75 -22.65
N GLY A 32 -24.84 7.53 -22.15
CA GLY A 32 -24.62 6.36 -22.99
C GLY A 32 -25.78 6.02 -23.92
N ARG A 33 -27.03 6.17 -23.43
CA ARG A 33 -28.24 5.99 -24.28
C ARG A 33 -28.32 7.04 -25.39
N ARG A 34 -28.03 8.30 -25.07
CA ARG A 34 -28.06 9.40 -26.06
C ARG A 34 -27.00 9.19 -27.14
N ASP A 35 -25.79 8.81 -26.77
CA ASP A 35 -24.71 8.50 -27.72
C ASP A 35 -25.06 7.31 -28.61
N ALA A 36 -25.54 6.21 -28.04
CA ALA A 36 -25.97 5.04 -28.80
C ALA A 36 -27.13 5.39 -29.79
N LEU A 37 -28.11 6.17 -29.35
CA LEU A 37 -29.20 6.63 -30.22
C LEU A 37 -28.70 7.56 -31.32
N ALA A 38 -27.79 8.46 -31.05
CA ALA A 38 -27.20 9.36 -32.04
C ALA A 38 -26.46 8.59 -33.14
N ARG A 39 -25.65 7.60 -32.79
CA ARG A 39 -24.93 6.75 -33.72
C ARG A 39 -25.90 5.88 -34.54
N TRP A 40 -26.92 5.30 -33.92
CA TRP A 40 -27.90 4.50 -34.59
C TRP A 40 -28.70 5.31 -35.63
N ARG A 41 -29.13 6.53 -35.28
CA ARG A 41 -29.81 7.45 -36.19
C ARG A 41 -28.88 7.92 -37.33
N GLY A 42 -27.59 8.15 -37.02
CA GLY A 42 -26.58 8.46 -38.03
C GLY A 42 -26.38 7.34 -39.02
N ALA A 43 -26.24 6.10 -38.57
CA ALA A 43 -26.11 4.92 -39.42
C ALA A 43 -27.36 4.70 -40.31
N ARG A 44 -28.58 4.91 -39.77
CA ARG A 44 -29.80 4.83 -40.54
C ARG A 44 -29.94 5.91 -41.60
N ARG A 45 -29.51 7.14 -41.30
CA ARG A 45 -29.46 8.24 -42.30
C ARG A 45 -28.46 7.95 -43.41
N ALA A 46 -27.39 7.20 -43.10
CA ALA A 46 -26.41 6.75 -44.10
C ALA A 46 -26.87 5.53 -44.91
N GLY A 47 -28.16 5.14 -44.83
CA GLY A 47 -28.77 4.08 -45.66
C GLY A 47 -28.73 2.67 -45.07
N LEU A 48 -28.18 2.46 -43.87
CA LEU A 48 -28.20 1.13 -43.26
C LEU A 48 -29.60 0.75 -42.78
N THR A 49 -29.94 -0.52 -42.91
CA THR A 49 -31.17 -1.06 -42.32
C THR A 49 -31.15 -0.97 -40.81
N ALA A 50 -32.29 -0.98 -40.14
CA ALA A 50 -32.37 -0.90 -38.67
C ALA A 50 -31.61 -2.05 -37.96
N ALA A 51 -31.51 -3.20 -38.58
CA ALA A 51 -30.76 -4.34 -38.04
C ALA A 51 -29.24 -4.11 -38.17
N GLN A 52 -28.76 -3.68 -39.34
CA GLN A 52 -27.35 -3.38 -39.60
C GLN A 52 -26.87 -2.22 -38.73
N ALA A 53 -27.65 -1.16 -38.61
CA ALA A 53 -27.33 -0.01 -37.74
C ALA A 53 -27.31 -0.42 -36.27
N ALA A 54 -28.17 -1.33 -35.82
CA ALA A 54 -28.14 -1.85 -34.44
C ALA A 54 -26.91 -2.72 -34.19
N ALA A 55 -26.51 -3.55 -35.15
CA ALA A 55 -25.27 -4.33 -35.09
C ALA A 55 -24.03 -3.42 -35.02
N ALA A 56 -23.96 -2.36 -35.84
CA ALA A 56 -22.86 -1.39 -35.85
C ALA A 56 -22.73 -0.63 -34.54
N VAL A 57 -23.84 -0.37 -33.84
CA VAL A 57 -23.85 0.28 -32.53
C VAL A 57 -23.58 -0.71 -31.39
N GLY A 58 -23.77 -2.01 -31.62
CA GLY A 58 -23.62 -3.07 -30.62
C GLY A 58 -24.73 -3.06 -29.56
N VAL A 59 -25.94 -2.59 -29.92
CA VAL A 59 -27.11 -2.57 -29.03
C VAL A 59 -28.31 -3.20 -29.75
N PRO A 60 -29.05 -4.14 -29.11
CA PRO A 60 -30.19 -4.78 -29.72
C PRO A 60 -31.21 -3.78 -30.24
N ARG A 61 -31.76 -4.03 -31.46
CA ARG A 61 -32.73 -3.18 -32.15
C ARG A 61 -33.93 -2.82 -31.27
N ALA A 62 -34.51 -3.81 -30.58
CA ALA A 62 -35.64 -3.60 -29.67
C ALA A 62 -35.30 -2.63 -28.52
N THR A 63 -34.04 -2.65 -28.02
CA THR A 63 -33.57 -1.77 -26.99
C THR A 63 -33.44 -0.34 -27.52
N LEU A 64 -32.93 -0.15 -28.74
CA LEU A 64 -32.79 1.17 -29.37
C LEU A 64 -34.17 1.83 -29.57
N TYR A 65 -35.13 1.12 -30.09
CA TYR A 65 -36.52 1.62 -30.23
C TYR A 65 -37.15 1.96 -28.90
N ARG A 66 -36.93 1.14 -27.84
CA ARG A 66 -37.39 1.45 -26.48
C ARG A 66 -36.75 2.70 -25.92
N TRP A 67 -35.46 2.90 -26.17
CA TRP A 67 -34.76 4.11 -25.75
C TRP A 67 -35.17 5.34 -26.56
N GLU A 68 -35.54 5.17 -27.81
CA GLU A 68 -36.05 6.27 -28.64
C GLU A 68 -37.36 6.82 -28.10
N LYS A 69 -38.27 5.92 -27.64
CA LYS A 69 -39.53 6.33 -26.97
C LYS A 69 -39.32 6.89 -25.57
N ALA A 70 -38.25 6.48 -24.87
CA ALA A 70 -37.97 6.92 -23.52
C ALA A 70 -36.46 7.10 -23.32
N PRO A 71 -35.85 8.19 -23.84
CA PRO A 71 -34.40 8.41 -23.81
C PRO A 71 -33.82 8.62 -22.40
N ALA A 72 -34.62 9.14 -21.47
CA ALA A 72 -34.21 9.28 -20.08
C ALA A 72 -34.41 7.96 -19.32
N PRO A 73 -33.36 7.43 -18.64
CA PRO A 73 -33.53 6.26 -17.79
C PRO A 73 -34.47 6.57 -16.62
N LYS A 74 -35.44 5.70 -16.38
CA LYS A 74 -36.29 5.83 -15.18
C LYS A 74 -35.46 5.69 -13.93
N SER A 75 -35.71 6.56 -12.94
CA SER A 75 -35.10 6.45 -11.62
C SER A 75 -35.49 5.10 -10.99
N ARG A 76 -34.50 4.39 -10.42
CA ARG A 76 -34.74 3.17 -9.62
C ARG A 76 -35.09 3.50 -8.15
N ARG A 77 -35.12 4.80 -7.81
CA ARG A 77 -35.52 5.22 -6.45
C ARG A 77 -37.03 5.03 -6.29
N PRO A 78 -37.48 4.47 -5.17
CA PRO A 78 -38.91 4.40 -4.88
C PRO A 78 -39.56 5.79 -4.96
N HIS A 79 -40.70 5.91 -5.63
CA HIS A 79 -41.42 7.19 -5.73
C HIS A 79 -41.92 7.70 -4.37
N ARG A 80 -42.17 6.78 -3.42
CA ARG A 80 -42.54 7.09 -2.05
C ARG A 80 -41.47 6.55 -1.12
N VAL A 81 -40.61 7.43 -0.62
CA VAL A 81 -39.74 7.14 0.51
C VAL A 81 -40.47 7.53 1.76
N ARG A 82 -40.72 6.59 2.70
CA ARG A 82 -41.27 6.92 4.01
C ARG A 82 -40.47 8.04 4.63
N PRO A 83 -41.10 9.15 5.04
CA PRO A 83 -40.42 10.22 5.74
C PRO A 83 -39.73 9.65 6.99
N LYS A 84 -38.50 10.06 7.22
CA LYS A 84 -37.73 9.62 8.40
C LYS A 84 -38.31 10.33 9.62
N ASN A 85 -39.30 9.72 10.26
CA ASN A 85 -40.03 10.30 11.38
C ASN A 85 -39.31 10.00 12.71
N TRP A 86 -38.16 10.62 12.91
CA TRP A 86 -37.52 10.62 14.23
C TRP A 86 -38.07 11.74 15.08
N SER A 87 -38.34 11.47 16.38
CA SER A 87 -38.87 12.51 17.28
C SER A 87 -37.90 13.69 17.36
N PRO A 88 -38.39 14.91 17.44
CA PRO A 88 -37.56 16.10 17.64
C PRO A 88 -36.67 15.98 18.89
N ALA A 89 -37.19 15.40 19.98
CA ALA A 89 -36.45 15.15 21.22
C ALA A 89 -35.25 14.22 21.00
N LEU A 90 -35.40 13.08 20.30
CA LEU A 90 -34.32 12.19 19.98
C LEU A 90 -33.22 12.88 19.13
N ARG A 91 -33.63 13.72 18.16
CA ARG A 91 -32.68 14.48 17.35
C ARG A 91 -31.87 15.48 18.16
N ALA A 92 -32.57 16.23 19.03
CA ALA A 92 -31.92 17.22 19.91
C ALA A 92 -30.92 16.54 20.86
N GLU A 93 -31.29 15.39 21.43
CA GLU A 93 -30.42 14.66 22.35
C GLU A 93 -29.19 14.05 21.64
N VAL A 94 -29.36 13.49 20.43
CA VAL A 94 -28.22 13.04 19.61
C VAL A 94 -27.30 14.20 19.25
N GLU A 95 -27.86 15.38 18.95
CA GLU A 95 -27.09 16.58 18.65
C GLU A 95 -26.31 17.04 19.88
N ARG A 96 -26.95 17.15 21.05
CA ARG A 96 -26.32 17.52 22.31
C ARG A 96 -25.18 16.59 22.67
N LEU A 97 -25.44 15.29 22.73
CA LEU A 97 -24.40 14.28 23.04
C LEU A 97 -23.24 14.30 22.02
N ARG A 98 -23.52 14.63 20.77
CA ARG A 98 -22.49 14.71 19.74
C ARG A 98 -21.65 15.98 19.84
N LEU A 99 -22.20 17.07 20.38
CA LEU A 99 -21.45 18.30 20.68
C LEU A 99 -20.60 18.11 21.93
N ASP A 100 -21.16 17.50 22.97
CA ASP A 100 -20.43 17.21 24.23
C ASP A 100 -19.28 16.20 24.00
N PHE A 101 -19.53 15.20 23.18
CA PHE A 101 -18.57 14.12 22.87
C PHE A 101 -18.30 13.97 21.35
N PRO A 102 -17.58 14.90 20.75
CA PRO A 102 -17.43 14.96 19.28
C PRO A 102 -16.79 13.73 18.64
N MET A 103 -16.05 12.93 19.39
CA MET A 103 -15.39 11.71 18.91
C MET A 103 -16.26 10.46 19.06
N TRP A 104 -17.41 10.53 19.73
CA TRP A 104 -18.25 9.35 19.97
C TRP A 104 -19.18 9.09 18.78
N GLY A 105 -19.11 7.87 18.26
CA GLY A 105 -19.96 7.40 17.17
C GLY A 105 -21.25 6.73 17.66
N LYS A 106 -22.01 6.21 16.72
CA LYS A 106 -23.29 5.54 16.96
C LYS A 106 -23.23 4.40 17.98
N GLU A 107 -22.06 3.70 18.07
CA GLU A 107 -21.90 2.56 18.99
C GLU A 107 -21.80 3.00 20.46
N LYS A 108 -21.28 4.20 20.72
CA LYS A 108 -21.19 4.76 22.06
C LYS A 108 -22.46 5.54 22.43
N LEU A 109 -23.01 6.32 21.51
CA LEU A 109 -24.23 7.14 21.76
C LEU A 109 -25.49 6.28 21.83
N GLY A 110 -25.59 5.18 21.09
CA GLY A 110 -26.78 4.33 21.10
C GLY A 110 -27.13 3.76 22.48
N PRO A 111 -26.23 3.13 23.24
CA PRO A 111 -26.49 2.68 24.59
C PRO A 111 -26.92 3.79 25.54
N ILE A 112 -26.31 4.97 25.49
CA ILE A 112 -26.67 6.13 26.32
C ILE A 112 -28.09 6.58 26.05
N LEU A 113 -28.46 6.70 24.77
CA LEU A 113 -29.85 7.09 24.41
C LEU A 113 -30.88 6.07 24.89
N ARG A 114 -30.54 4.77 24.83
CA ARG A 114 -31.42 3.71 25.35
C ARG A 114 -31.59 3.78 26.87
N SER A 115 -30.51 4.06 27.62
CA SER A 115 -30.60 4.26 29.07
C SER A 115 -31.41 5.50 29.46
N GLN A 116 -31.51 6.46 28.57
CA GLN A 116 -32.37 7.65 28.71
C GLN A 116 -33.83 7.40 28.26
N GLY A 117 -34.19 6.16 27.92
CA GLY A 117 -35.56 5.78 27.57
C GLY A 117 -35.88 5.89 26.07
N PHE A 118 -34.94 6.25 25.20
CA PHE A 118 -35.20 6.26 23.76
C PHE A 118 -35.13 4.86 23.13
N THR A 119 -36.21 4.41 22.51
CA THR A 119 -36.19 3.16 21.72
C THR A 119 -35.54 3.42 20.37
N VAL A 120 -34.21 3.22 20.28
CA VAL A 120 -33.41 3.53 19.09
C VAL A 120 -32.32 2.52 18.82
N SER A 121 -32.14 2.13 17.54
CA SER A 121 -31.03 1.31 17.08
C SER A 121 -29.79 2.17 16.80
N ASN A 122 -28.59 1.58 16.96
CA ASN A 122 -27.33 2.24 16.60
C ASN A 122 -27.32 2.71 15.12
N ALA A 123 -27.94 1.94 14.22
CA ALA A 123 -28.07 2.32 12.81
C ALA A 123 -28.90 3.61 12.63
N THR A 124 -29.93 3.78 13.41
CA THR A 124 -30.78 5.03 13.41
C THR A 124 -29.99 6.21 13.95
N VAL A 125 -29.26 6.04 15.06
CA VAL A 125 -28.37 7.07 15.61
C VAL A 125 -27.34 7.50 14.56
N GLY A 126 -26.72 6.55 13.85
CA GLY A 126 -25.78 6.84 12.78
C GLY A 126 -26.38 7.65 11.62
N ARG A 127 -27.66 7.38 11.26
CA ARG A 127 -28.39 8.17 10.23
C ARG A 127 -28.68 9.59 10.70
N ILE A 128 -29.03 9.76 11.98
CA ILE A 128 -29.26 11.10 12.59
C ILE A 128 -27.97 11.89 12.58
N ILE A 129 -26.85 11.32 13.07
CA ILE A 129 -25.52 11.95 13.05
C ILE A 129 -25.13 12.38 11.63
N LYS A 130 -25.28 11.48 10.64
CA LYS A 130 -25.00 11.80 9.23
C LYS A 130 -25.84 12.99 8.73
N GLY A 131 -27.09 13.05 9.12
CA GLY A 131 -28.00 14.17 8.79
C GLY A 131 -27.65 15.49 9.49
N LEU A 132 -27.14 15.43 10.72
CA LEU A 132 -26.65 16.59 11.47
C LEU A 132 -25.34 17.13 10.86
N ILE A 133 -24.41 16.24 10.50
CA ILE A 133 -23.17 16.62 9.80
C ILE A 133 -23.47 17.28 8.45
N ALA A 134 -24.38 16.71 7.66
CA ALA A 134 -24.75 17.26 6.36
C ALA A 134 -25.36 18.67 6.44
N ARG A 135 -25.97 19.03 7.58
CA ARG A 135 -26.54 20.34 7.87
C ARG A 135 -25.60 21.28 8.63
N GLY A 136 -24.33 20.84 8.85
CA GLY A 136 -23.35 21.65 9.58
C GLY A 136 -23.64 21.82 11.08
N ARG A 137 -24.58 21.02 11.65
CA ARG A 137 -24.97 21.13 13.07
C ARG A 137 -23.94 20.53 14.02
N VAL A 138 -23.24 19.49 13.57
CA VAL A 138 -22.14 18.83 14.31
C VAL A 138 -20.92 18.64 13.41
N PRO A 139 -19.70 18.73 13.96
CA PRO A 139 -18.49 18.60 13.17
C PRO A 139 -18.25 17.15 12.70
N ARG A 140 -17.52 16.98 11.61
CA ARG A 140 -16.98 15.68 11.20
C ARG A 140 -15.77 15.33 12.07
N VAL A 141 -15.64 14.06 12.45
CA VAL A 141 -14.45 13.57 13.19
C VAL A 141 -13.15 13.88 12.44
N THR A 142 -13.16 13.74 11.11
CA THR A 142 -12.01 14.07 10.25
C THR A 142 -11.58 15.53 10.36
N ASP A 143 -12.51 16.46 10.58
CA ASP A 143 -12.23 17.89 10.68
C ASP A 143 -11.63 18.25 12.05
N LEU A 144 -12.00 17.50 13.10
CA LEU A 144 -11.44 17.61 14.43
C LEU A 144 -10.00 17.04 14.49
N ILE A 145 -9.77 15.89 13.88
CA ILE A 145 -8.44 15.27 13.83
C ILE A 145 -7.46 16.11 13.01
N ARG A 146 -7.91 16.76 11.93
CA ARG A 146 -7.07 17.64 11.12
C ARG A 146 -6.52 18.85 11.88
N LYS A 147 -7.20 19.32 12.91
CA LYS A 147 -6.70 20.41 13.77
C LYS A 147 -5.54 19.95 14.67
N VAL A 148 -5.47 18.66 15.02
CA VAL A 148 -4.46 18.10 15.92
C VAL A 148 -3.28 17.49 15.15
N ALA A 149 -3.52 16.89 14.01
CA ALA A 149 -2.47 16.32 13.16
C ALA A 149 -2.33 17.18 11.89
N ARG A 150 -1.40 18.15 11.88
CA ARG A 150 -0.79 18.56 10.63
C ARG A 150 -0.11 17.30 10.06
N ARG A 151 -0.78 16.62 9.13
CA ARG A 151 -0.12 15.63 8.29
C ARG A 151 1.02 16.36 7.60
N THR A 152 2.22 16.10 8.06
CA THR A 152 3.41 16.41 7.29
C THR A 152 3.19 15.78 5.91
N GLN A 153 3.25 16.59 4.87
CA GLN A 153 3.19 16.05 3.51
C GLN A 153 4.26 14.95 3.41
N PRO A 154 3.95 13.79 2.83
CA PRO A 154 4.94 12.75 2.65
C PRO A 154 6.13 13.37 1.92
N LYS A 155 7.32 13.26 2.48
CA LYS A 155 8.54 13.74 1.84
C LYS A 155 8.65 13.08 0.47
N LYS A 156 8.92 13.89 -0.56
CA LYS A 156 9.20 13.36 -1.89
C LYS A 156 10.43 12.46 -1.80
N ARG A 157 10.37 11.32 -2.47
CA ARG A 157 11.48 10.38 -2.58
C ARG A 157 11.92 10.32 -4.05
N PRO A 158 12.87 11.17 -4.47
CA PRO A 158 13.21 11.33 -5.88
C PRO A 158 13.88 10.11 -6.51
N HIS A 159 14.62 9.32 -5.73
CA HIS A 159 15.32 8.13 -6.21
C HIS A 159 14.60 6.82 -5.90
N ALA A 160 13.85 6.76 -4.80
CA ALA A 160 13.15 5.54 -4.38
C ALA A 160 11.89 5.30 -5.23
N ILE A 161 11.82 4.13 -5.86
CA ILE A 161 10.73 3.74 -6.75
C ILE A 161 10.05 2.44 -6.28
N ARG A 162 8.91 2.10 -6.85
CA ARG A 162 8.33 0.76 -6.74
C ARG A 162 9.05 -0.20 -7.68
N LYS A 163 9.32 -1.43 -7.22
CA LYS A 163 9.89 -2.46 -8.08
C LYS A 163 8.99 -2.66 -9.31
N PRO A 164 9.51 -2.53 -10.53
CA PRO A 164 8.77 -2.84 -11.75
C PRO A 164 8.36 -4.32 -11.78
N SER A 165 7.25 -4.64 -12.42
CA SER A 165 6.70 -6.01 -12.46
C SER A 165 7.53 -6.97 -13.31
N ASP A 166 8.27 -6.44 -14.27
CA ASP A 166 9.16 -7.14 -15.20
C ASP A 166 10.55 -7.43 -14.62
N VAL A 167 10.89 -6.82 -13.49
CA VAL A 167 12.17 -7.08 -12.81
C VAL A 167 12.07 -8.35 -11.99
N THR A 168 12.89 -9.35 -12.28
CA THR A 168 13.07 -10.58 -11.52
C THR A 168 14.40 -10.58 -10.78
N PHE A 169 14.48 -11.32 -9.69
CA PHE A 169 15.69 -11.47 -8.88
C PHE A 169 15.98 -12.97 -8.79
N GLU A 170 17.03 -13.42 -9.45
CA GLU A 170 17.33 -14.86 -9.63
C GLU A 170 18.72 -15.27 -9.16
N LYS A 171 19.60 -14.30 -8.92
CA LYS A 171 21.02 -14.55 -8.63
C LYS A 171 21.47 -13.77 -7.40
N PRO A 172 22.54 -14.21 -6.73
CA PRO A 172 23.20 -13.42 -5.70
C PRO A 172 23.56 -12.01 -6.21
N GLY A 173 23.33 -11.00 -5.37
CA GLY A 173 23.53 -9.59 -5.70
C GLY A 173 22.39 -8.92 -6.45
N ASP A 174 21.40 -9.63 -7.00
CA ASP A 174 20.30 -9.03 -7.73
C ASP A 174 19.45 -8.13 -6.83
N VAL A 175 19.22 -8.54 -5.58
CA VAL A 175 18.53 -7.73 -4.59
C VAL A 175 19.05 -7.98 -3.18
N ILE A 176 19.38 -6.89 -2.50
CA ILE A 176 19.70 -6.87 -1.08
C ILE A 176 18.52 -6.27 -0.34
N GLN A 177 17.92 -7.04 0.57
CA GLN A 177 16.89 -6.52 1.46
C GLN A 177 17.56 -5.89 2.68
N ILE A 178 17.19 -4.65 3.01
CA ILE A 178 17.72 -3.95 4.20
C ILE A 178 16.54 -3.66 5.14
N ASP A 179 16.77 -3.94 6.42
CA ASP A 179 15.79 -3.72 7.49
C ASP A 179 16.48 -3.25 8.76
N THR A 180 15.70 -2.69 9.69
CA THR A 180 16.19 -2.21 10.97
C THR A 180 15.42 -2.86 12.11
N VAL A 181 16.14 -3.52 13.01
CA VAL A 181 15.56 -4.14 14.20
C VAL A 181 15.93 -3.36 15.46
N SER A 182 14.93 -3.09 16.30
CA SER A 182 15.17 -2.57 17.63
C SER A 182 15.35 -3.70 18.62
N VAL A 183 16.46 -3.71 19.34
CA VAL A 183 16.76 -4.70 20.38
C VAL A 183 17.00 -3.97 21.70
N THR A 184 16.30 -4.37 22.75
CA THR A 184 16.52 -3.85 24.11
C THR A 184 17.39 -4.85 24.86
N LEU A 185 18.59 -4.43 25.24
CA LEU A 185 19.57 -5.27 25.94
C LEU A 185 19.41 -5.16 27.46
N ALA A 186 19.05 -3.98 27.96
CA ALA A 186 18.81 -3.70 29.38
C ALA A 186 17.84 -2.51 29.53
N PRO A 187 17.29 -2.23 30.69
CA PRO A 187 16.57 -0.99 30.93
C PRO A 187 17.38 0.22 30.45
N ASN A 188 16.80 1.05 29.61
CA ASN A 188 17.43 2.23 29.00
C ASN A 188 18.60 1.95 28.02
N LEU A 189 18.83 0.70 27.64
CA LEU A 189 19.84 0.31 26.68
C LEU A 189 19.19 -0.39 25.47
N SER A 190 18.95 0.36 24.42
CA SER A 190 18.44 -0.17 23.16
C SER A 190 19.44 0.05 22.03
N VAL A 191 19.51 -0.92 21.13
CA VAL A 191 20.35 -0.91 19.92
C VAL A 191 19.46 -0.96 18.70
N LYS A 192 19.81 -0.22 17.69
CA LYS A 192 19.24 -0.30 16.35
C LYS A 192 20.18 -1.15 15.50
N HIS A 193 19.77 -2.36 15.24
CA HIS A 193 20.50 -3.31 14.42
C HIS A 193 20.04 -3.16 12.98
N PHE A 194 20.93 -2.70 12.12
CA PHE A 194 20.73 -2.69 10.67
C PHE A 194 21.23 -4.01 10.10
N ASP A 195 20.40 -4.65 9.27
CA ASP A 195 20.73 -5.90 8.59
C ASP A 195 20.47 -5.75 7.08
N ALA A 196 21.46 -6.12 6.29
CA ALA A 196 21.39 -6.21 4.83
C ALA A 196 21.53 -7.69 4.43
N TYR A 197 20.54 -8.21 3.74
CA TYR A 197 20.40 -9.62 3.46
C TYR A 197 20.29 -9.90 1.97
N ASP A 198 21.22 -10.65 1.42
CA ASP A 198 21.10 -11.20 0.05
C ASP A 198 20.07 -12.33 0.04
N VAL A 199 18.98 -12.11 -0.72
CA VAL A 199 17.85 -13.04 -0.76
C VAL A 199 18.22 -14.40 -1.36
N HIS A 200 19.21 -14.45 -2.26
CA HIS A 200 19.63 -15.69 -2.92
C HIS A 200 20.76 -16.40 -2.19
N ALA A 201 21.84 -15.68 -1.93
CA ALA A 201 23.02 -16.25 -1.27
C ALA A 201 22.82 -16.45 0.23
N LYS A 202 21.77 -15.90 0.84
CA LYS A 202 21.53 -15.88 2.29
C LYS A 202 22.66 -15.20 3.06
N TRP A 203 23.46 -14.39 2.41
CA TRP A 203 24.54 -13.64 3.00
C TRP A 203 23.99 -12.44 3.77
N THR A 204 24.51 -12.20 4.97
CA THR A 204 24.13 -11.07 5.80
C THR A 204 25.31 -10.13 6.03
N VAL A 205 25.04 -8.83 6.08
CA VAL A 205 25.95 -7.80 6.58
C VAL A 205 25.17 -6.99 7.61
N ALA A 206 25.73 -6.79 8.79
CA ALA A 206 25.02 -6.13 9.88
C ALA A 206 25.89 -5.09 10.60
N LYS A 207 25.23 -4.09 11.18
CA LYS A 207 25.89 -3.08 12.01
C LYS A 207 24.93 -2.54 13.07
N PRO A 208 25.34 -2.46 14.34
CA PRO A 208 24.54 -1.89 15.42
C PRO A 208 24.78 -0.39 15.55
N TYR A 209 23.71 0.36 15.85
CA TYR A 209 23.77 1.79 16.13
C TYR A 209 22.92 2.14 17.35
N ARG A 210 23.16 3.31 17.95
CA ARG A 210 22.30 3.83 19.02
C ARG A 210 20.95 4.34 18.47
N HIS A 211 20.97 4.91 17.28
CA HIS A 211 19.80 5.52 16.65
C HIS A 211 19.64 5.06 15.19
N ALA A 212 18.40 4.89 14.75
CA ALA A 212 18.09 4.67 13.34
C ALA A 212 17.88 6.04 12.66
N THR A 213 18.97 6.59 12.11
CA THR A 213 18.98 7.86 11.36
C THR A 213 19.35 7.61 9.90
N ALA A 214 18.99 8.53 9.02
CA ALA A 214 19.35 8.43 7.62
C ALA A 214 20.87 8.48 7.39
N SER A 215 21.60 9.24 8.20
CA SER A 215 23.05 9.27 8.20
C SER A 215 23.67 7.93 8.61
N ASN A 216 23.13 7.26 9.66
CA ASN A 216 23.58 5.93 10.06
C ASN A 216 23.24 4.87 9.00
N ALA A 217 22.12 5.02 8.31
CA ALA A 217 21.77 4.13 7.20
C ALA A 217 22.73 4.33 6.00
N ALA A 218 23.13 5.55 5.71
CA ALA A 218 24.13 5.84 4.68
C ALA A 218 25.51 5.28 5.04
N ASP A 219 25.97 5.45 6.28
CA ASP A 219 27.20 4.82 6.81
C ASP A 219 27.10 3.27 6.76
N PHE A 220 25.94 2.72 7.06
CA PHE A 220 25.70 1.29 6.92
C PHE A 220 25.80 0.82 5.46
N LEU A 221 25.34 1.61 4.50
CA LEU A 221 25.45 1.30 3.08
C LEU A 221 26.93 1.19 2.64
N ASP A 222 27.83 1.98 3.20
CA ASP A 222 29.28 1.87 2.93
C ASP A 222 29.79 0.49 3.34
N LYS A 223 29.44 0.03 4.54
CA LYS A 223 29.79 -1.32 5.01
C LYS A 223 29.16 -2.40 4.10
N VAL A 224 27.89 -2.25 3.73
CA VAL A 224 27.20 -3.21 2.86
C VAL A 224 27.87 -3.31 1.50
N THR A 225 28.25 -2.19 0.89
CA THR A 225 28.93 -2.21 -0.41
C THR A 225 30.36 -2.78 -0.35
N ALA A 226 31.03 -2.65 0.81
CA ALA A 226 32.36 -3.19 1.02
C ALA A 226 32.36 -4.71 1.30
N GLU A 227 31.36 -5.21 2.03
CA GLU A 227 31.34 -6.59 2.55
C GLU A 227 30.41 -7.54 1.80
N MET A 228 29.51 -7.03 0.94
CA MET A 228 28.76 -7.90 0.04
C MET A 228 29.69 -8.53 -1.01
N PRO A 229 29.67 -9.86 -1.13
CA PRO A 229 30.64 -10.56 -1.99
C PRO A 229 30.33 -10.44 -3.49
N TRP A 230 29.26 -9.76 -3.86
CA TRP A 230 28.80 -9.51 -5.23
C TRP A 230 28.45 -8.04 -5.43
N PRO A 231 28.54 -7.52 -6.65
CA PRO A 231 28.00 -6.20 -6.97
C PRO A 231 26.50 -6.14 -6.66
N ILE A 232 26.09 -5.10 -5.97
CA ILE A 232 24.69 -4.87 -5.60
C ILE A 232 23.96 -4.26 -6.79
N LYS A 233 22.96 -4.98 -7.35
CA LYS A 233 22.18 -4.49 -8.48
C LYS A 233 20.95 -3.69 -8.05
N ALA A 234 20.39 -3.99 -6.87
CA ALA A 234 19.28 -3.25 -6.31
C ALA A 234 19.22 -3.44 -4.79
N ILE A 235 18.66 -2.45 -4.11
CA ILE A 235 18.31 -2.52 -2.69
C ILE A 235 16.81 -2.44 -2.53
N GLN A 236 16.25 -3.24 -1.62
CA GLN A 236 14.84 -3.24 -1.27
C GLN A 236 14.66 -2.97 0.22
N ILE A 237 13.76 -2.02 0.55
CA ILE A 237 13.45 -1.57 1.92
C ILE A 237 11.95 -1.49 2.16
N ASP A 238 11.53 -1.47 3.41
CA ASP A 238 10.13 -1.33 3.82
C ASP A 238 9.60 0.12 3.74
N GLY A 239 10.46 1.10 3.65
CA GLY A 239 10.11 2.52 3.58
C GLY A 239 10.17 3.24 4.94
N GLY A 240 10.91 2.71 5.90
CA GLY A 240 11.25 3.38 7.15
C GLY A 240 11.88 4.75 6.93
N SER A 241 11.73 5.64 7.91
CA SER A 241 12.22 7.04 7.80
C SER A 241 13.75 7.13 7.75
N GLU A 242 14.44 6.15 8.29
CA GLU A 242 15.89 6.00 8.25
C GLU A 242 16.45 5.75 6.85
N PHE A 243 15.62 5.22 5.96
CA PHE A 243 15.99 4.96 4.55
C PHE A 243 15.58 6.10 3.61
N MET A 244 15.49 7.33 4.12
CA MET A 244 15.20 8.55 3.35
C MET A 244 16.43 9.46 3.32
N ALA A 245 16.32 10.61 2.64
CA ALA A 245 17.34 11.65 2.60
C ALA A 245 18.74 11.09 2.29
N GLU A 246 19.67 11.17 3.23
CA GLU A 246 21.09 10.81 3.07
C GLU A 246 21.29 9.37 2.58
N PHE A 247 20.46 8.40 3.02
CA PHE A 247 20.53 7.03 2.52
C PHE A 247 20.09 6.95 1.05
N GLU A 248 19.02 7.64 0.69
CA GLU A 248 18.52 7.69 -0.68
C GLU A 248 19.52 8.37 -1.63
N GLU A 249 20.14 9.45 -1.16
CA GLU A 249 21.24 10.14 -1.87
C GLU A 249 22.46 9.23 -2.03
N ALA A 250 22.82 8.47 -1.00
CA ALA A 250 23.94 7.53 -1.04
C ALA A 250 23.70 6.37 -2.05
N CYS A 251 22.45 5.88 -2.15
CA CYS A 251 22.07 4.90 -3.18
C CYS A 251 22.14 5.52 -4.59
N ALA A 252 21.64 6.74 -4.76
CA ALA A 252 21.67 7.45 -6.03
C ALA A 252 23.10 7.72 -6.50
N ALA A 253 24.00 8.16 -5.61
CA ALA A 253 25.41 8.41 -5.91
C ALA A 253 26.16 7.15 -6.39
N ARG A 254 25.69 5.95 -5.97
CA ARG A 254 26.24 4.66 -6.38
C ARG A 254 25.50 4.03 -7.56
N ALA A 255 24.54 4.72 -8.14
CA ALA A 255 23.63 4.22 -9.18
C ALA A 255 22.94 2.90 -8.79
N ILE A 256 22.67 2.68 -7.50
CA ILE A 256 21.97 1.50 -6.99
C ILE A 256 20.46 1.81 -6.95
N PRO A 257 19.61 1.13 -7.75
CA PRO A 257 18.17 1.23 -7.69
C PRO A 257 17.62 0.94 -6.29
N LEU A 258 16.81 1.84 -5.76
CA LEU A 258 16.19 1.70 -4.45
C LEU A 258 14.70 1.39 -4.56
N TYR A 259 14.32 0.15 -4.25
CA TYR A 259 12.94 -0.32 -4.27
C TYR A 259 12.30 -0.22 -2.91
N VAL A 260 11.17 0.50 -2.84
CA VAL A 260 10.38 0.65 -1.62
C VAL A 260 9.15 -0.24 -1.68
N LEU A 261 8.97 -1.08 -0.69
CA LEU A 261 7.81 -1.97 -0.57
C LEU A 261 6.50 -1.18 -0.40
N PRO A 262 5.38 -1.70 -0.90
CA PRO A 262 4.07 -1.15 -0.61
C PRO A 262 3.81 -1.14 0.90
N PRO A 263 3.11 -0.12 1.44
CA PRO A 263 2.70 -0.14 2.83
C PRO A 263 1.88 -1.40 3.16
N ARG A 264 2.12 -1.99 4.32
CA ARG A 264 1.41 -3.19 4.81
C ARG A 264 1.58 -4.43 3.93
N SER A 265 2.76 -4.62 3.35
CA SER A 265 3.08 -5.78 2.51
C SER A 265 4.19 -6.65 3.12
N PRO A 266 4.02 -7.22 4.34
CA PRO A 266 5.08 -7.95 5.05
C PRO A 266 5.57 -9.17 4.27
N LYS A 267 4.73 -9.81 3.47
CA LYS A 267 5.11 -10.98 2.66
C LYS A 267 6.28 -10.72 1.71
N LEU A 268 6.51 -9.48 1.31
CA LEU A 268 7.57 -9.11 0.38
C LEU A 268 8.92 -8.86 1.08
N ASN A 269 8.95 -8.77 2.41
CA ASN A 269 10.17 -8.59 3.23
C ASN A 269 10.55 -9.84 4.03
N GLY A 270 9.87 -10.95 3.82
CA GLY A 270 9.97 -12.16 4.63
C GLY A 270 11.35 -12.83 4.61
N ALA A 271 12.25 -12.47 3.70
CA ALA A 271 13.60 -13.03 3.69
C ALA A 271 14.47 -12.36 4.76
N VAL A 272 14.54 -11.02 4.79
CA VAL A 272 15.28 -10.30 5.83
C VAL A 272 14.62 -10.44 7.20
N GLU A 273 13.28 -10.54 7.27
CA GLU A 273 12.57 -10.81 8.54
C GLU A 273 13.00 -12.15 9.17
N ARG A 274 13.25 -13.19 8.37
CA ARG A 274 13.80 -14.47 8.85
C ARG A 274 15.26 -14.34 9.29
N CYS A 275 16.08 -13.56 8.60
CA CYS A 275 17.43 -13.23 9.03
C CYS A 275 17.41 -12.49 10.37
N ASN A 276 16.54 -11.49 10.51
CA ASN A 276 16.30 -10.77 11.76
C ASN A 276 15.87 -11.71 12.90
N GLY A 277 15.17 -12.80 12.59
CA GLY A 277 14.86 -13.86 13.54
C GLY A 277 16.12 -14.56 14.09
N ALA A 278 17.08 -14.90 13.23
CA ALA A 278 18.37 -15.47 13.64
C ALA A 278 19.14 -14.48 14.52
N TRP A 279 19.25 -13.21 14.12
CA TRP A 279 19.87 -12.17 14.94
C TRP A 279 19.23 -12.05 16.33
N ARG A 280 17.89 -12.06 16.41
CA ARG A 280 17.19 -11.95 17.70
C ARG A 280 17.39 -13.15 18.60
N TYR A 281 17.27 -14.36 18.07
CA TYR A 281 17.17 -15.58 18.88
C TYR A 281 18.49 -16.33 19.01
N GLU A 282 19.36 -16.29 17.99
CA GLU A 282 20.62 -17.01 18.00
C GLU A 282 21.78 -16.12 18.46
N PHE A 283 21.63 -14.77 18.41
CA PHE A 283 22.65 -13.84 18.84
C PHE A 283 22.21 -13.01 20.07
N TYR A 284 21.28 -12.08 19.92
CA TYR A 284 20.93 -11.15 21.01
C TYR A 284 20.30 -11.80 22.23
N ALA A 285 19.58 -12.90 22.07
CA ALA A 285 18.94 -13.60 23.19
C ALA A 285 19.91 -14.47 24.00
N VAL A 286 21.07 -14.83 23.44
CA VAL A 286 22.02 -15.78 24.05
C VAL A 286 23.37 -15.18 24.39
N GLN A 287 23.68 -13.98 23.90
CA GLN A 287 24.94 -13.29 24.17
C GLN A 287 24.77 -12.30 25.34
N ASP A 288 25.71 -12.33 26.25
CA ASP A 288 25.87 -11.28 27.28
C ASP A 288 26.68 -10.12 26.68
N LEU A 289 25.98 -9.10 26.21
CA LEU A 289 26.56 -8.00 25.44
C LEU A 289 26.90 -6.82 26.32
N PRO A 290 28.08 -6.20 26.14
CA PRO A 290 28.48 -5.02 26.88
C PRO A 290 27.60 -3.80 26.56
N GLY A 291 27.58 -2.79 27.44
CA GLY A 291 26.87 -1.53 27.19
C GLY A 291 27.49 -0.61 26.12
N ASP A 292 28.69 -0.90 25.69
CA ASP A 292 29.44 -0.09 24.70
C ASP A 292 29.07 -0.52 23.26
N ILE A 293 28.70 0.46 22.43
CA ILE A 293 28.24 0.17 21.07
C ILE A 293 29.37 -0.37 20.16
N HIS A 294 30.60 0.03 20.36
CA HIS A 294 31.74 -0.43 19.58
C HIS A 294 32.06 -1.90 19.89
N LYS A 295 32.02 -2.27 21.17
CA LYS A 295 32.17 -3.67 21.58
C LYS A 295 31.01 -4.53 21.11
N ILE A 296 29.78 -4.00 21.12
CA ILE A 296 28.64 -4.70 20.52
C ILE A 296 28.88 -4.93 19.03
N ALA A 297 29.46 -3.97 18.30
CA ALA A 297 29.77 -4.11 16.88
C ALA A 297 30.78 -5.24 16.62
N GLU A 298 31.80 -5.39 17.45
CA GLU A 298 32.75 -6.50 17.36
C GLU A 298 32.05 -7.87 17.51
N HIS A 299 31.12 -7.99 18.46
CA HIS A 299 30.32 -9.21 18.62
C HIS A 299 29.37 -9.45 17.43
N VAL A 300 28.79 -8.39 16.88
CA VAL A 300 27.96 -8.47 15.67
C VAL A 300 28.79 -8.95 14.47
N ASP A 301 29.99 -8.43 14.27
CA ASP A 301 30.90 -8.85 13.20
C ASP A 301 31.32 -10.31 13.37
N ALA A 302 31.60 -10.75 14.58
CA ALA A 302 31.89 -12.16 14.86
C ALA A 302 30.73 -13.09 14.54
N PHE A 303 29.50 -12.71 14.92
CA PHE A 303 28.31 -13.51 14.59
C PHE A 303 27.98 -13.44 13.11
N GLN A 304 28.15 -12.30 12.44
CA GLN A 304 28.04 -12.19 10.98
C GLN A 304 28.98 -13.15 10.27
N HIS A 305 30.23 -13.24 10.73
CA HIS A 305 31.18 -14.21 10.18
C HIS A 305 30.70 -15.64 10.40
N LEU A 306 30.26 -15.98 11.62
CA LEU A 306 29.69 -17.30 11.92
C LEU A 306 28.49 -17.61 11.04
N TYR A 307 27.56 -16.67 10.89
CA TYR A 307 26.38 -16.82 10.06
C TYR A 307 26.73 -17.11 8.60
N ASN A 308 27.66 -16.37 8.04
CA ASN A 308 28.01 -16.47 6.63
C ASN A 308 28.90 -17.68 6.31
N HIS A 309 29.76 -18.11 7.25
CA HIS A 309 30.78 -19.14 6.97
C HIS A 309 30.53 -20.49 7.63
N PHE A 310 29.76 -20.54 8.71
CA PHE A 310 29.59 -21.78 9.47
C PHE A 310 28.13 -22.22 9.65
N ARG A 311 27.17 -21.27 9.61
CA ARG A 311 25.77 -21.60 9.83
C ARG A 311 25.15 -22.25 8.58
N PRO A 312 24.63 -23.49 8.69
CA PRO A 312 23.96 -24.16 7.58
C PRO A 312 22.54 -23.59 7.36
N HIS A 313 22.12 -23.51 6.09
CA HIS A 313 20.82 -23.02 5.70
C HIS A 313 20.01 -24.07 4.94
N GLY A 314 18.81 -24.39 5.43
CA GLY A 314 17.91 -25.34 4.76
C GLY A 314 17.52 -24.90 3.34
N ALA A 315 17.41 -23.59 3.09
CA ALA A 315 17.16 -23.05 1.75
C ALA A 315 18.35 -23.13 0.79
N LEU A 316 19.52 -23.54 1.27
CA LEU A 316 20.73 -23.80 0.50
C LEU A 316 21.14 -25.29 0.61
N ASP A 317 20.18 -26.18 0.83
CA ASP A 317 20.41 -27.62 0.98
C ASP A 317 21.46 -27.97 2.05
N GLY A 318 21.44 -27.23 3.17
CA GLY A 318 22.37 -27.40 4.28
C GLY A 318 23.73 -26.74 4.11
N MET A 319 23.98 -26.07 3.01
CA MET A 319 25.21 -25.29 2.81
C MET A 319 25.21 -23.99 3.60
N THR A 320 26.41 -23.51 3.89
CA THR A 320 26.59 -22.15 4.37
C THR A 320 26.47 -21.14 3.22
N PRO A 321 26.15 -19.86 3.48
CA PRO A 321 26.19 -18.82 2.45
C PRO A 321 27.51 -18.77 1.68
N ASN A 322 28.64 -18.92 2.38
CA ASN A 322 29.97 -18.94 1.73
C ASN A 322 30.18 -20.12 0.79
N GLN A 323 29.77 -21.34 1.19
CA GLN A 323 29.84 -22.50 0.32
C GLN A 323 29.01 -22.34 -0.95
N TYR A 324 27.79 -21.80 -0.79
CA TYR A 324 26.91 -21.51 -1.92
C TYR A 324 27.50 -20.47 -2.87
N LEU A 325 28.13 -19.42 -2.33
CA LEU A 325 28.82 -18.42 -3.15
C LEU A 325 29.98 -19.00 -3.94
N GLN A 326 30.79 -19.90 -3.36
CA GLN A 326 31.87 -20.58 -4.06
C GLN A 326 31.37 -21.37 -5.26
N ILE A 327 30.25 -22.10 -5.10
CA ILE A 327 29.61 -22.84 -6.21
C ILE A 327 29.12 -21.89 -7.30
N CYS A 328 28.47 -20.78 -6.93
CA CYS A 328 28.02 -19.78 -7.89
C CYS A 328 29.18 -19.17 -8.69
N ARG A 329 30.30 -18.87 -8.04
CA ARG A 329 31.52 -18.33 -8.69
C ARG A 329 32.13 -19.34 -9.62
N ALA A 330 32.24 -20.60 -9.22
CA ALA A 330 32.77 -21.67 -10.08
C ALA A 330 31.92 -21.87 -11.35
N LYS A 331 30.60 -21.73 -11.27
CA LYS A 331 29.74 -21.82 -12.45
C LYS A 331 29.83 -20.61 -13.39
N GLN A 332 30.33 -19.47 -12.93
CA GLN A 332 30.52 -18.26 -13.74
C GLN A 332 31.91 -18.13 -14.36
N SER A 333 32.90 -18.87 -13.87
CA SER A 333 34.21 -18.95 -14.50
C SER A 333 34.08 -19.69 -15.84
N PRO A 334 34.51 -19.09 -16.97
CA PRO A 334 34.50 -19.81 -18.23
C PRO A 334 35.36 -21.07 -18.09
N GLN A 335 34.77 -22.23 -18.36
CA GLN A 335 35.55 -23.43 -18.57
C GLN A 335 36.58 -23.10 -19.70
N SER A 336 37.84 -23.00 -19.34
CA SER A 336 38.91 -23.06 -20.32
C SER A 336 38.76 -24.40 -21.02
N HIS A 337 38.20 -24.40 -22.22
CA HIS A 337 38.35 -25.51 -23.14
C HIS A 337 39.83 -25.63 -23.42
N MET A 338 40.52 -26.47 -22.65
CA MET A 338 41.74 -27.09 -23.09
C MET A 338 41.33 -28.26 -24.00
N CYS A 339 41.48 -28.07 -25.29
CA CYS A 339 41.66 -29.15 -26.23
C CYS A 339 43.03 -29.77 -26.01
#